data_f96f07affa1af52222069f0fb75cb0f6
#
_entry.id   f96f07affa1af52222069f0fb75cb0f6
#
_cell.length_a   1.000
_cell.length_b   1.000
_cell.length_c   1.000
_cell.angle_alpha   90.00
_cell.angle_beta   90.00
_cell.angle_gamma   90.00
#
_symmetry.space_group_name_H-M   'P 1'
#
loop_
_entity.id
_entity.type
_entity.pdbx_description
1 polymer ?
#
loop_
_entity_poly.entity_id
_entity_poly.type
_entity_poly.pdbx_seq_one_letter_code
_entity_poly.pdbx_strand_id
1 'polypeptide(L)'
;MNDLASAGAPGRPLCDAPAVRAALRAAAPALAAFAAIRLLGLVVLAVWSTVNGKDWHTLLTARWDALWYTRVAEQGYGYTLQLPNGDVHSNLAFFPLLPWLERGLSAVSPLSPADAGMVAAWLASLAAAWALYATGERLHGPRAGIALAALWAALPVGIVQSMAYSESLFTALAAWGMYAVLSGRWIWAGVLASLAGLTRPVGAAVVAAVWLTAAVTLWRQRAGGVRLRAALRAHPGMLPGVLLAPLGWCGFFLWVGAQQGSFTGYLDVQGGWGNGFDGGIAFAVFIWHQLSGPTFAAGLGLLVGVALVIWLYLHGVRQGQPLPLAVYGGTVLLLALAAKGYFGSKPRLILPAYPLLLPPAVALARARPVRAWLAIGLVTAGSAAYGAFWLNGSGPP
;
A
#
# COMPACT_ATOMS: atom_id res chain seq x y z
N MET A 1 20.73 -14.07 19.03
CA MET A 1 19.85 -13.69 20.15
C MET A 1 20.63 -12.68 20.98
N ASN A 2 20.77 -11.46 20.49
CA ASN A 2 21.28 -10.32 21.24
C ASN A 2 21.07 -9.04 20.42
N ASP A 3 20.79 -7.95 21.16
CA ASP A 3 20.84 -6.55 20.76
C ASP A 3 19.62 -5.93 20.06
N LEU A 4 18.52 -5.81 20.88
CA LEU A 4 17.61 -4.68 20.78
C LEU A 4 17.79 -3.67 21.93
N ALA A 5 18.96 -3.65 22.56
CA ALA A 5 19.30 -2.79 23.72
C ALA A 5 20.28 -1.67 23.39
N SER A 6 20.28 -1.11 22.16
CA SER A 6 20.82 0.23 21.95
C SER A 6 19.66 1.22 21.89
N ALA A 7 19.17 1.64 23.06
CA ALA A 7 18.32 2.81 23.20
C ALA A 7 19.08 4.00 22.64
N GLY A 8 18.73 4.39 21.39
CA GLY A 8 19.21 5.59 20.77
C GLY A 8 18.83 6.81 21.62
N ALA A 9 19.73 7.77 21.67
CA ALA A 9 19.60 9.07 22.31
C ALA A 9 18.23 9.74 22.05
N PRO A 10 17.73 10.59 22.96
CA PRO A 10 16.42 11.24 22.84
C PRO A 10 16.31 11.95 21.50
N GLY A 11 15.24 11.61 20.76
CA GLY A 11 15.04 11.99 19.38
C GLY A 11 15.15 13.50 19.15
N ARG A 12 16.04 13.88 18.23
CA ARG A 12 16.06 15.23 17.65
C ARG A 12 14.67 15.55 17.09
N PRO A 13 14.19 16.79 17.21
CA PRO A 13 12.88 17.18 16.66
C PRO A 13 12.85 16.95 15.14
N LEU A 14 11.71 16.45 14.64
CA LEU A 14 11.48 16.17 13.21
C LEU A 14 11.49 17.44 12.32
N CYS A 15 11.57 18.62 12.91
CA CYS A 15 11.41 19.91 12.25
C CYS A 15 12.71 20.69 12.03
N ASP A 16 13.89 20.07 12.25
CA ASP A 16 15.15 20.72 11.88
C ASP A 16 15.31 20.68 10.36
N ALA A 17 15.09 21.79 9.68
CA ALA A 17 15.24 21.92 8.24
C ALA A 17 16.57 21.33 7.68
N PRO A 18 17.72 21.48 8.37
CA PRO A 18 18.96 20.80 8.01
C PRO A 18 18.88 19.27 8.05
N ALA A 19 18.20 18.70 9.05
CA ALA A 19 18.06 17.25 9.18
C ALA A 19 17.16 16.67 8.08
N VAL A 20 16.06 17.35 7.76
CA VAL A 20 15.17 16.95 6.65
C VAL A 20 15.90 17.03 5.30
N ARG A 21 16.67 18.11 5.07
CA ARG A 21 17.49 18.24 3.85
C ARG A 21 18.55 17.14 3.75
N ALA A 22 19.21 16.78 4.84
CA ALA A 22 20.17 15.69 4.86
C ALA A 22 19.50 14.33 4.54
N ALA A 23 18.34 14.05 5.14
CA ALA A 23 17.57 12.83 4.88
C ALA A 23 17.07 12.75 3.41
N LEU A 24 16.62 13.88 2.83
CA LEU A 24 16.24 13.96 1.41
C LEU A 24 17.43 13.73 0.49
N ARG A 25 18.59 14.30 0.79
CA ARG A 25 19.83 14.06 0.02
C ARG A 25 20.26 12.59 0.06
N ALA A 26 20.13 11.95 1.22
CA ALA A 26 20.40 10.50 1.36
C ALA A 26 19.41 9.66 0.54
N ALA A 27 18.13 10.05 0.50
CA ALA A 27 17.10 9.35 -0.26
C ALA A 27 17.13 9.67 -1.77
N ALA A 28 17.82 10.73 -2.21
CA ALA A 28 17.80 11.21 -3.60
C ALA A 28 18.09 10.12 -4.64
N PRO A 29 19.07 9.21 -4.46
CA PRO A 29 19.28 8.13 -5.42
C PRO A 29 18.09 7.16 -5.53
N ALA A 30 17.40 6.87 -4.43
CA ALA A 30 16.23 6.02 -4.42
C ALA A 30 15.03 6.68 -5.10
N LEU A 31 14.82 7.98 -4.81
CA LEU A 31 13.77 8.78 -5.43
C LEU A 31 14.01 8.96 -6.93
N ALA A 32 15.25 9.19 -7.34
CA ALA A 32 15.62 9.28 -8.76
C ALA A 32 15.39 7.95 -9.49
N ALA A 33 15.78 6.82 -8.89
CA ALA A 33 15.54 5.50 -9.47
C ALA A 33 14.03 5.22 -9.58
N PHE A 34 13.26 5.51 -8.52
CA PHE A 34 11.80 5.41 -8.54
C PHE A 34 11.19 6.24 -9.67
N ALA A 35 11.53 7.53 -9.74
CA ALA A 35 11.00 8.45 -10.73
C ALA A 35 11.34 8.01 -12.16
N ALA A 36 12.58 7.57 -12.41
CA ALA A 36 13.00 7.08 -13.71
C ALA A 36 12.22 5.84 -14.16
N ILE A 37 12.00 4.87 -13.25
CA ILE A 37 11.22 3.66 -13.50
C ILE A 37 9.76 4.04 -13.82
N ARG A 38 9.14 4.95 -13.05
CA ARG A 38 7.76 5.38 -13.29
C ARG A 38 7.62 6.18 -14.57
N LEU A 39 8.58 7.07 -14.87
CA LEU A 39 8.61 7.84 -16.10
C LEU A 39 8.69 6.91 -17.33
N LEU A 40 9.55 5.89 -17.28
CA LEU A 40 9.61 4.88 -18.35
C LEU A 40 8.26 4.20 -18.55
N GLY A 41 7.59 3.79 -17.45
CA GLY A 41 6.24 3.20 -17.52
C GLY A 41 5.21 4.13 -18.16
N LEU A 42 5.25 5.43 -17.82
CA LEU A 42 4.37 6.45 -18.41
C LEU A 42 4.66 6.68 -19.89
N VAL A 43 5.94 6.75 -20.28
CA VAL A 43 6.33 6.90 -21.69
C VAL A 43 5.84 5.70 -22.52
N VAL A 44 6.07 4.47 -22.03
CA VAL A 44 5.58 3.26 -22.70
C VAL A 44 4.07 3.26 -22.79
N LEU A 45 3.34 3.65 -21.75
CA LEU A 45 1.89 3.78 -21.77
C LEU A 45 1.45 4.81 -22.80
N ALA A 46 2.05 6.00 -22.83
CA ALA A 46 1.68 7.07 -23.76
C ALA A 46 1.85 6.63 -25.23
N VAL A 47 3.02 6.05 -25.56
CA VAL A 47 3.29 5.52 -26.92
C VAL A 47 2.30 4.41 -27.27
N TRP A 48 2.09 3.44 -26.39
CA TRP A 48 1.17 2.32 -26.63
C TRP A 48 -0.27 2.80 -26.83
N SER A 49 -0.72 3.73 -25.99
CA SER A 49 -2.08 4.29 -26.07
C SER A 49 -2.30 5.07 -27.35
N THR A 50 -1.33 5.89 -27.75
CA THR A 50 -1.39 6.63 -29.03
C THR A 50 -1.52 5.69 -30.23
N VAL A 51 -0.73 4.60 -30.26
CA VAL A 51 -0.83 3.58 -31.32
C VAL A 51 -2.20 2.90 -31.36
N ASN A 52 -2.85 2.75 -30.18
CA ASN A 52 -4.18 2.16 -30.09
C ASN A 52 -5.33 3.18 -30.16
N GLY A 53 -5.06 4.43 -30.50
CA GLY A 53 -6.08 5.48 -30.61
C GLY A 53 -6.74 5.84 -29.27
N LYS A 54 -6.04 5.65 -28.14
CA LYS A 54 -6.53 5.94 -26.80
C LYS A 54 -5.76 7.10 -26.17
N ASP A 55 -6.44 7.87 -25.33
CA ASP A 55 -5.81 8.92 -24.55
C ASP A 55 -5.25 8.34 -23.23
N TRP A 56 -3.92 8.38 -23.08
CA TRP A 56 -3.22 7.87 -21.90
C TRP A 56 -3.60 8.60 -20.61
N HIS A 57 -3.92 9.90 -20.71
CA HIS A 57 -4.33 10.70 -19.55
C HIS A 57 -5.69 10.20 -19.01
N THR A 58 -6.66 10.01 -19.88
CA THR A 58 -7.96 9.42 -19.53
C THR A 58 -7.82 8.03 -18.91
N LEU A 59 -6.86 7.22 -19.42
CA LEU A 59 -6.59 5.89 -18.84
C LEU A 59 -6.08 5.96 -17.39
N LEU A 60 -5.40 7.04 -17.00
CA LEU A 60 -4.89 7.21 -15.63
C LEU A 60 -5.88 7.90 -14.69
N THR A 61 -6.74 8.78 -15.21
CA THR A 61 -7.54 9.70 -14.38
C THR A 61 -9.03 9.43 -14.39
N ALA A 62 -9.56 8.78 -15.45
CA ALA A 62 -10.99 8.68 -15.68
C ALA A 62 -11.48 7.26 -15.97
N ARG A 63 -10.87 6.25 -15.36
CA ARG A 63 -11.30 4.84 -15.46
C ARG A 63 -11.40 4.16 -14.11
N TRP A 64 -12.37 3.25 -13.99
CA TRP A 64 -12.60 2.38 -12.84
C TRP A 64 -12.64 3.15 -11.50
N ASP A 65 -11.79 2.83 -10.53
CA ASP A 65 -11.81 3.43 -9.20
C ASP A 65 -11.60 4.95 -9.24
N ALA A 66 -10.81 5.48 -10.20
CA ALA A 66 -10.59 6.92 -10.35
C ALA A 66 -11.89 7.69 -10.56
N LEU A 67 -12.81 7.17 -11.39
CA LEU A 67 -14.13 7.79 -11.59
C LEU A 67 -14.95 7.88 -10.31
N TRP A 68 -14.84 6.89 -9.44
CA TRP A 68 -15.59 6.86 -8.19
C TRP A 68 -15.01 7.84 -7.18
N TYR A 69 -13.67 7.95 -7.08
CA TYR A 69 -13.02 8.96 -6.25
C TYR A 69 -13.37 10.36 -6.70
N THR A 70 -13.22 10.67 -7.99
CA THR A 70 -13.60 11.97 -8.57
C THR A 70 -15.07 12.30 -8.29
N ARG A 71 -15.97 11.34 -8.45
CA ARG A 71 -17.40 11.55 -8.16
C ARG A 71 -17.66 11.88 -6.69
N VAL A 72 -16.98 11.20 -5.76
CA VAL A 72 -17.07 11.53 -4.33
C VAL A 72 -16.50 12.94 -4.06
N ALA A 73 -15.42 13.31 -4.73
CA ALA A 73 -14.81 14.66 -4.60
C ALA A 73 -15.76 15.76 -5.07
N GLU A 74 -16.46 15.58 -6.18
CA GLU A 74 -17.35 16.56 -6.80
C GLU A 74 -18.71 16.65 -6.11
N GLN A 75 -19.33 15.51 -5.87
CA GLN A 75 -20.76 15.42 -5.50
C GLN A 75 -20.98 14.90 -4.06
N GLY A 76 -19.92 14.39 -3.42
CA GLY A 76 -20.04 13.73 -2.12
C GLY A 76 -20.53 12.29 -2.24
N TYR A 77 -20.95 11.75 -1.10
CA TYR A 77 -21.51 10.41 -1.01
C TYR A 77 -23.00 10.37 -1.33
N GLY A 78 -23.51 9.17 -1.67
CA GLY A 78 -24.91 8.91 -1.95
C GLY A 78 -25.20 8.48 -3.39
N TYR A 79 -24.17 8.48 -4.27
CA TYR A 79 -24.31 7.98 -5.62
C TYR A 79 -24.31 6.44 -5.64
N THR A 80 -25.29 5.87 -6.35
CA THR A 80 -25.42 4.44 -6.62
C THR A 80 -25.60 4.17 -8.09
N LEU A 81 -25.05 3.06 -8.58
CA LEU A 81 -25.23 2.56 -9.94
C LEU A 81 -25.87 1.17 -9.85
N GLN A 82 -27.07 1.02 -10.38
CA GLN A 82 -27.72 -0.27 -10.49
C GLN A 82 -27.28 -0.99 -11.75
N LEU A 83 -26.79 -2.21 -11.62
CA LEU A 83 -26.36 -3.04 -12.73
C LEU A 83 -27.50 -3.89 -13.27
N PRO A 84 -27.42 -4.37 -14.55
CA PRO A 84 -28.47 -5.21 -15.15
C PRO A 84 -28.71 -6.54 -14.41
N ASN A 85 -27.71 -7.04 -13.69
CA ASN A 85 -27.81 -8.26 -12.88
C ASN A 85 -28.44 -8.04 -11.50
N GLY A 86 -28.88 -6.81 -11.18
CA GLY A 86 -29.49 -6.44 -9.90
C GLY A 86 -28.50 -5.96 -8.84
N ASP A 87 -27.19 -6.05 -9.05
CA ASP A 87 -26.20 -5.54 -8.10
C ASP A 87 -26.23 -4.02 -8.02
N VAL A 88 -25.99 -3.48 -6.83
CA VAL A 88 -25.95 -2.04 -6.59
C VAL A 88 -24.56 -1.62 -6.17
N HIS A 89 -23.89 -0.89 -7.05
CA HIS A 89 -22.59 -0.29 -6.76
C HIS A 89 -22.79 1.09 -6.12
N SER A 90 -22.39 1.23 -4.87
CA SER A 90 -22.45 2.49 -4.13
C SER A 90 -21.05 3.10 -3.97
N ASN A 91 -20.97 4.45 -4.05
CA ASN A 91 -19.72 5.17 -3.79
C ASN A 91 -19.33 5.18 -2.28
N LEU A 92 -20.18 4.68 -1.40
CA LEU A 92 -19.85 4.39 0.01
C LEU A 92 -18.77 3.30 0.18
N ALA A 93 -18.45 2.54 -0.89
CA ALA A 93 -17.35 1.58 -0.89
C ALA A 93 -15.98 2.28 -0.84
N PHE A 94 -15.87 3.55 -1.25
CA PHE A 94 -14.64 4.30 -1.43
C PHE A 94 -14.34 5.18 -0.22
N PHE A 95 -13.14 5.01 0.35
CA PHE A 95 -12.71 5.73 1.55
C PHE A 95 -12.39 7.21 1.24
N PRO A 96 -12.57 8.11 2.24
CA PRO A 96 -12.71 9.54 1.98
C PRO A 96 -11.40 10.30 1.76
N LEU A 97 -10.23 9.79 2.18
CA LEU A 97 -9.04 10.63 2.25
C LEU A 97 -8.55 11.08 0.86
N LEU A 98 -8.57 10.20 -0.16
CA LEU A 98 -8.20 10.60 -1.52
C LEU A 98 -9.21 11.59 -2.12
N PRO A 99 -10.53 11.35 -2.10
CA PRO A 99 -11.53 12.34 -2.53
C PRO A 99 -11.40 13.70 -1.82
N TRP A 100 -11.09 13.71 -0.51
CA TRP A 100 -10.86 14.97 0.19
C TRP A 100 -9.63 15.72 -0.31
N LEU A 101 -8.57 15.00 -0.66
CA LEU A 101 -7.38 15.61 -1.28
C LEU A 101 -7.68 16.10 -2.69
N GLU A 102 -8.42 15.35 -3.50
CA GLU A 102 -8.89 15.76 -4.83
C GLU A 102 -9.67 17.08 -4.74
N ARG A 103 -10.69 17.10 -3.89
CA ARG A 103 -11.51 18.29 -3.66
C ARG A 103 -10.70 19.47 -3.13
N GLY A 104 -9.81 19.23 -2.16
CA GLY A 104 -8.98 20.29 -1.56
C GLY A 104 -7.99 20.88 -2.55
N LEU A 105 -7.29 20.05 -3.32
CA LEU A 105 -6.34 20.51 -4.32
C LEU A 105 -7.04 21.24 -5.49
N SER A 106 -8.16 20.73 -5.99
CA SER A 106 -8.91 21.40 -7.05
C SER A 106 -9.52 22.73 -6.60
N ALA A 107 -9.86 22.88 -5.32
CA ALA A 107 -10.37 24.15 -4.78
C ALA A 107 -9.33 25.28 -4.73
N VAL A 108 -8.02 24.95 -4.67
CA VAL A 108 -6.91 25.93 -4.53
C VAL A 108 -5.99 25.95 -5.75
N SER A 109 -6.33 25.24 -6.82
CA SER A 109 -5.53 25.18 -8.05
C SER A 109 -6.43 25.05 -9.28
N PRO A 110 -5.92 25.26 -10.53
CA PRO A 110 -6.68 25.08 -11.74
C PRO A 110 -6.90 23.62 -12.15
N LEU A 111 -6.51 22.65 -11.30
CA LEU A 111 -6.65 21.22 -11.60
C LEU A 111 -8.10 20.76 -11.50
N SER A 112 -8.53 19.90 -12.42
CA SER A 112 -9.75 19.12 -12.23
C SER A 112 -9.61 18.19 -11.01
N PRO A 113 -10.69 17.73 -10.36
CA PRO A 113 -10.59 16.74 -9.29
C PRO A 113 -9.83 15.47 -9.70
N ALA A 114 -10.04 15.00 -10.94
CA ALA A 114 -9.35 13.83 -11.49
C ALA A 114 -7.82 14.07 -11.62
N ASP A 115 -7.40 15.25 -12.10
CA ASP A 115 -5.99 15.63 -12.19
C ASP A 115 -5.39 15.84 -10.79
N ALA A 116 -6.15 16.44 -9.88
CA ALA A 116 -5.76 16.59 -8.48
C ALA A 116 -5.51 15.22 -7.83
N GLY A 117 -6.35 14.23 -8.11
CA GLY A 117 -6.18 12.84 -7.68
C GLY A 117 -4.89 12.22 -8.22
N MET A 118 -4.59 12.42 -9.50
CA MET A 118 -3.36 11.94 -10.14
C MET A 118 -2.12 12.60 -9.50
N VAL A 119 -2.13 13.92 -9.31
CA VAL A 119 -1.04 14.65 -8.66
C VAL A 119 -0.85 14.19 -7.21
N ALA A 120 -1.95 14.02 -6.46
CA ALA A 120 -1.89 13.50 -5.09
C ALA A 120 -1.28 12.08 -5.06
N ALA A 121 -1.67 11.20 -5.99
CA ALA A 121 -1.11 9.85 -6.11
C ALA A 121 0.40 9.88 -6.44
N TRP A 122 0.86 10.77 -7.33
CA TRP A 122 2.27 10.92 -7.67
C TRP A 122 3.11 11.42 -6.49
N LEU A 123 2.64 12.46 -5.79
CA LEU A 123 3.31 12.96 -4.58
C LEU A 123 3.35 11.88 -3.49
N ALA A 124 2.25 11.16 -3.30
CA ALA A 124 2.16 10.06 -2.36
C ALA A 124 3.10 8.90 -2.75
N SER A 125 3.25 8.60 -4.04
CA SER A 125 4.16 7.56 -4.51
C SER A 125 5.63 7.89 -4.24
N LEU A 126 6.03 9.15 -4.39
CA LEU A 126 7.36 9.63 -3.99
C LEU A 126 7.56 9.57 -2.47
N ALA A 127 6.54 9.95 -1.69
CA ALA A 127 6.57 9.84 -0.24
C ALA A 127 6.66 8.37 0.23
N ALA A 128 5.97 7.45 -0.46
CA ALA A 128 6.09 6.01 -0.23
C ALA A 128 7.51 5.52 -0.56
N ALA A 129 8.05 5.86 -1.73
CA ALA A 129 9.41 5.48 -2.11
C ALA A 129 10.46 5.96 -1.09
N TRP A 130 10.28 7.17 -0.54
CA TRP A 130 11.14 7.67 0.54
C TRP A 130 11.00 6.86 1.82
N ALA A 131 9.77 6.51 2.24
CA ALA A 131 9.54 5.68 3.43
C ALA A 131 10.15 4.27 3.26
N LEU A 132 10.05 3.69 2.06
CA LEU A 132 10.64 2.41 1.73
C LEU A 132 12.17 2.49 1.79
N TYR A 133 12.75 3.54 1.19
CA TYR A 133 14.20 3.81 1.30
C TYR A 133 14.61 3.89 2.78
N ALA A 134 13.97 4.74 3.57
CA ALA A 134 14.29 4.94 4.98
C ALA A 134 14.17 3.64 5.80
N THR A 135 13.16 2.82 5.50
CA THR A 135 12.97 1.50 6.14
C THR A 135 14.09 0.53 5.75
N GLY A 136 14.39 0.42 4.46
CA GLY A 136 15.44 -0.45 3.96
C GLY A 136 16.84 -0.02 4.44
N GLU A 137 17.12 1.29 4.43
CA GLU A 137 18.36 1.86 4.94
C GLU A 137 18.55 1.57 6.43
N ARG A 138 17.51 1.80 7.23
CA ARG A 138 17.54 1.56 8.68
C ARG A 138 17.84 0.10 9.03
N LEU A 139 17.30 -0.84 8.26
CA LEU A 139 17.40 -2.27 8.55
C LEU A 139 18.63 -2.94 7.91
N HIS A 140 19.02 -2.52 6.72
CA HIS A 140 19.98 -3.25 5.88
C HIS A 140 20.94 -2.33 5.12
N GLY A 141 20.93 -1.02 5.40
CA GLY A 141 21.80 -0.03 4.78
C GLY A 141 21.27 0.58 3.47
N PRO A 142 21.95 1.64 2.96
CA PRO A 142 21.40 2.49 1.90
C PRO A 142 21.19 1.77 0.57
N ARG A 143 22.03 0.78 0.22
CA ARG A 143 21.84 0.00 -1.00
C ARG A 143 20.56 -0.82 -0.98
N ALA A 144 20.20 -1.38 0.18
CA ALA A 144 18.94 -2.12 0.36
C ALA A 144 17.73 -1.18 0.29
N GLY A 145 17.85 0.03 0.84
CA GLY A 145 16.83 1.07 0.72
C GLY A 145 16.56 1.47 -0.74
N ILE A 146 17.62 1.72 -1.52
CA ILE A 146 17.51 2.03 -2.96
C ILE A 146 16.86 0.86 -3.72
N ALA A 147 17.31 -0.36 -3.48
CA ALA A 147 16.76 -1.55 -4.12
C ALA A 147 15.28 -1.77 -3.78
N LEU A 148 14.88 -1.53 -2.51
CA LEU A 148 13.50 -1.67 -2.06
C LEU A 148 12.57 -0.69 -2.78
N ALA A 149 12.94 0.59 -2.86
CA ALA A 149 12.17 1.61 -3.57
C ALA A 149 12.10 1.31 -5.09
N ALA A 150 13.20 0.89 -5.71
CA ALA A 150 13.26 0.54 -7.12
C ALA A 150 12.42 -0.72 -7.45
N LEU A 151 12.48 -1.76 -6.62
CA LEU A 151 11.67 -2.97 -6.77
C LEU A 151 10.17 -2.65 -6.65
N TRP A 152 9.78 -1.80 -5.69
CA TRP A 152 8.39 -1.39 -5.54
C TRP A 152 7.92 -0.60 -6.76
N ALA A 153 8.74 0.30 -7.31
CA ALA A 153 8.43 1.00 -8.54
C ALA A 153 8.26 0.05 -9.74
N ALA A 154 9.08 -1.00 -9.81
CA ALA A 154 9.14 -1.95 -10.91
C ALA A 154 8.15 -3.12 -10.79
N LEU A 155 7.26 -3.14 -9.78
CA LEU A 155 6.22 -4.18 -9.68
C LEU A 155 5.40 -4.27 -10.98
N PRO A 156 4.97 -5.47 -11.41
CA PRO A 156 4.18 -5.65 -12.64
C PRO A 156 2.97 -4.73 -12.72
N VAL A 157 2.28 -4.52 -11.59
CA VAL A 157 1.13 -3.60 -11.45
C VAL A 157 1.56 -2.17 -11.08
N GLY A 158 2.83 -1.83 -11.24
CA GLY A 158 3.38 -0.52 -10.87
C GLY A 158 2.67 0.67 -11.53
N ILE A 159 2.01 0.48 -12.67
CA ILE A 159 1.25 1.54 -13.33
C ILE A 159 0.17 2.14 -12.43
N VAL A 160 -0.40 1.36 -11.51
CA VAL A 160 -1.37 1.82 -10.51
C VAL A 160 -0.81 2.94 -9.63
N GLN A 161 0.51 2.97 -9.39
CA GLN A 161 1.17 4.05 -8.64
C GLN A 161 1.10 5.40 -9.37
N SER A 162 0.80 5.40 -10.66
CA SER A 162 0.68 6.58 -11.50
C SER A 162 -0.77 6.98 -11.81
N MET A 163 -1.74 6.16 -11.44
CA MET A 163 -3.18 6.43 -11.61
C MET A 163 -3.71 7.31 -10.47
N ALA A 164 -4.85 7.97 -10.70
CA ALA A 164 -5.61 8.69 -9.67
C ALA A 164 -6.27 7.70 -8.69
N TYR A 165 -5.45 6.89 -8.01
CA TYR A 165 -5.83 5.79 -7.16
C TYR A 165 -5.25 5.95 -5.74
N SER A 166 -5.87 5.31 -4.77
CA SER A 166 -5.49 5.45 -3.36
C SER A 166 -4.32 4.55 -2.90
N GLU A 167 -3.81 3.65 -3.73
CA GLU A 167 -2.75 2.68 -3.38
C GLU A 167 -1.46 3.36 -2.96
N SER A 168 -1.02 4.37 -3.70
CA SER A 168 0.21 5.12 -3.37
C SER A 168 0.06 5.90 -2.07
N LEU A 169 -1.09 6.55 -1.87
CA LEU A 169 -1.40 7.30 -0.65
C LEU A 169 -1.43 6.36 0.57
N PHE A 170 -2.13 5.23 0.44
CA PHE A 170 -2.16 4.21 1.47
C PHE A 170 -0.76 3.68 1.79
N THR A 171 0.03 3.33 0.76
CA THR A 171 1.38 2.79 0.96
C THR A 171 2.30 3.80 1.64
N ALA A 172 2.21 5.09 1.29
CA ALA A 172 2.98 6.15 1.94
C ALA A 172 2.67 6.23 3.44
N LEU A 173 1.38 6.32 3.78
CA LEU A 173 0.93 6.41 5.17
C LEU A 173 1.29 5.15 5.98
N ALA A 174 1.07 3.97 5.39
CA ALA A 174 1.42 2.70 6.02
C ALA A 174 2.93 2.56 6.24
N ALA A 175 3.75 2.87 5.23
CA ALA A 175 5.20 2.73 5.32
C ALA A 175 5.82 3.71 6.32
N TRP A 176 5.40 4.98 6.32
CA TRP A 176 5.82 5.93 7.35
C TRP A 176 5.28 5.56 8.73
N GLY A 177 4.06 5.00 8.82
CA GLY A 177 3.49 4.44 10.05
C GLY A 177 4.36 3.32 10.63
N MET A 178 4.75 2.36 9.79
CA MET A 178 5.66 1.28 10.18
C MET A 178 7.04 1.81 10.57
N TYR A 179 7.59 2.77 9.84
CA TYR A 179 8.85 3.43 10.20
C TYR A 179 8.75 4.15 11.56
N ALA A 180 7.61 4.78 11.85
CA ALA A 180 7.35 5.40 13.14
C ALA A 180 7.31 4.38 14.29
N VAL A 181 6.67 3.22 14.08
CA VAL A 181 6.71 2.09 15.05
C VAL A 181 8.13 1.62 15.28
N LEU A 182 8.90 1.37 14.21
CA LEU A 182 10.31 0.95 14.28
C LEU A 182 11.20 1.97 14.99
N SER A 183 10.79 3.24 14.99
CA SER A 183 11.51 4.35 15.63
C SER A 183 10.99 4.71 17.02
N GLY A 184 10.00 3.95 17.55
CA GLY A 184 9.39 4.23 18.86
C GLY A 184 8.51 5.49 18.90
N ARG A 185 8.15 6.06 17.75
CA ARG A 185 7.35 7.28 17.62
C ARG A 185 5.86 6.94 17.56
N TRP A 186 5.33 6.45 18.66
CA TRP A 186 4.01 5.85 18.76
C TRP A 186 2.85 6.76 18.36
N ILE A 187 2.90 8.05 18.73
CA ILE A 187 1.84 9.03 18.36
C ILE A 187 1.77 9.16 16.84
N TRP A 188 2.93 9.33 16.17
CA TRP A 188 2.97 9.41 14.71
C TRP A 188 2.53 8.08 14.05
N ALA A 189 2.89 6.95 14.64
CA ALA A 189 2.40 5.66 14.18
C ALA A 189 0.87 5.59 14.24
N GLY A 190 0.25 6.06 15.33
CA GLY A 190 -1.20 6.11 15.49
C GLY A 190 -1.89 7.06 14.51
N VAL A 191 -1.35 8.28 14.34
CA VAL A 191 -1.89 9.25 13.38
C VAL A 191 -1.83 8.73 11.95
N LEU A 192 -0.67 8.19 11.54
CA LEU A 192 -0.48 7.65 10.19
C LEU A 192 -1.34 6.39 9.95
N ALA A 193 -1.53 5.54 10.97
CA ALA A 193 -2.44 4.40 10.90
C ALA A 193 -3.89 4.85 10.74
N SER A 194 -4.32 5.88 11.48
CA SER A 194 -5.66 6.47 11.34
C SER A 194 -5.89 7.03 9.94
N LEU A 195 -4.94 7.80 9.41
CA LEU A 195 -5.01 8.33 8.04
C LEU A 195 -5.00 7.20 6.99
N ALA A 196 -4.16 6.17 7.15
CA ALA A 196 -4.18 4.98 6.29
C ALA A 196 -5.55 4.29 6.34
N GLY A 197 -6.18 4.25 7.52
CA GLY A 197 -7.54 3.74 7.72
C GLY A 197 -8.63 4.56 7.02
N LEU A 198 -8.37 5.81 6.65
CA LEU A 198 -9.25 6.66 5.84
C LEU A 198 -8.99 6.53 4.32
N THR A 199 -8.08 5.65 3.90
CA THR A 199 -7.79 5.47 2.47
C THR A 199 -8.35 4.18 1.90
N ARG A 200 -8.33 3.08 2.65
CA ARG A 200 -8.69 1.74 2.16
C ARG A 200 -9.09 0.79 3.30
N PRO A 201 -9.90 -0.25 3.02
CA PRO A 201 -10.26 -1.27 4.02
C PRO A 201 -9.03 -1.97 4.62
N VAL A 202 -7.99 -2.17 3.83
CA VAL A 202 -6.72 -2.79 4.26
C VAL A 202 -5.96 -1.94 5.30
N GLY A 203 -6.42 -0.74 5.64
CA GLY A 203 -5.95 0.06 6.77
C GLY A 203 -5.96 -0.67 8.10
N ALA A 204 -6.86 -1.64 8.27
CA ALA A 204 -6.87 -2.57 9.41
C ALA A 204 -5.51 -3.27 9.63
N ALA A 205 -4.73 -3.51 8.56
CA ALA A 205 -3.39 -4.12 8.67
C ALA A 205 -2.38 -3.22 9.40
N VAL A 206 -2.49 -1.89 9.20
CA VAL A 206 -1.63 -0.92 9.89
C VAL A 206 -1.99 -0.86 11.37
N VAL A 207 -3.31 -0.85 11.67
CA VAL A 207 -3.82 -0.90 13.05
C VAL A 207 -3.34 -2.16 13.77
N ALA A 208 -3.50 -3.32 13.12
CA ALA A 208 -3.05 -4.61 13.67
C ALA A 208 -1.55 -4.61 13.98
N ALA A 209 -0.73 -4.05 13.08
CA ALA A 209 0.72 -3.96 13.28
C ALA A 209 1.09 -3.05 14.47
N VAL A 210 0.44 -1.89 14.60
CA VAL A 210 0.65 -0.98 15.75
C VAL A 210 0.24 -1.67 17.05
N TRP A 211 -0.96 -2.25 17.09
CA TRP A 211 -1.50 -2.89 18.30
C TRP A 211 -0.70 -4.10 18.74
N LEU A 212 -0.41 -5.01 17.82
CA LEU A 212 0.32 -6.23 18.15
C LEU A 212 1.76 -5.91 18.58
N THR A 213 2.40 -4.93 17.93
CA THR A 213 3.75 -4.51 18.33
C THR A 213 3.74 -3.88 19.71
N ALA A 214 2.77 -3.03 20.05
CA ALA A 214 2.62 -2.45 21.37
C ALA A 214 2.36 -3.55 22.43
N ALA A 215 1.43 -4.47 22.15
CA ALA A 215 1.10 -5.56 23.05
C ALA A 215 2.31 -6.46 23.35
N VAL A 216 3.05 -6.86 22.29
CA VAL A 216 4.26 -7.71 22.46
C VAL A 216 5.37 -6.96 23.19
N THR A 217 5.53 -5.65 22.94
CA THR A 217 6.52 -4.82 23.66
C THR A 217 6.20 -4.78 25.15
N LEU A 218 4.96 -4.51 25.53
CA LEU A 218 4.53 -4.49 26.92
C LEU A 218 4.62 -5.88 27.58
N TRP A 219 4.22 -6.91 26.86
CA TRP A 219 4.30 -8.29 27.33
C TRP A 219 5.74 -8.70 27.63
N ARG A 220 6.69 -8.43 26.74
CA ARG A 220 8.12 -8.74 26.94
C ARG A 220 8.70 -8.02 28.14
N GLN A 221 8.37 -6.74 28.35
CA GLN A 221 8.81 -5.97 29.52
C GLN A 221 8.22 -6.53 30.81
N ARG A 222 6.95 -6.93 30.81
CA ARG A 222 6.33 -7.57 31.97
C ARG A 222 6.93 -8.94 32.30
N ALA A 223 7.19 -9.75 31.28
CA ALA A 223 7.87 -11.03 31.41
C ALA A 223 9.30 -10.86 32.01
N GLY A 224 9.95 -9.71 31.74
CA GLY A 224 11.21 -9.30 32.36
C GLY A 224 11.07 -8.66 33.75
N GLY A 225 9.89 -8.72 34.39
CA GLY A 225 9.64 -8.20 35.74
C GLY A 225 9.32 -6.70 35.83
N VAL A 226 9.22 -6.00 34.71
CA VAL A 226 8.89 -4.55 34.70
C VAL A 226 7.41 -4.35 35.02
N ARG A 227 7.07 -3.47 35.96
CA ARG A 227 5.68 -3.11 36.27
C ARG A 227 5.04 -2.39 35.08
N LEU A 228 3.75 -2.62 34.79
CA LEU A 228 3.05 -2.03 33.65
C LEU A 228 3.18 -0.49 33.57
N ARG A 229 3.04 0.21 34.71
CA ARG A 229 3.22 1.67 34.75
C ARG A 229 4.62 2.13 34.33
N ALA A 230 5.65 1.37 34.72
CA ALA A 230 7.04 1.66 34.34
C ALA A 230 7.24 1.35 32.82
N ALA A 231 6.69 0.24 32.34
CA ALA A 231 6.70 -0.10 30.92
C ALA A 231 6.05 0.98 30.04
N LEU A 232 4.90 1.50 30.44
CA LEU A 232 4.22 2.60 29.74
C LEU A 232 5.02 3.91 29.79
N ARG A 233 5.66 4.23 30.93
CA ARG A 233 6.53 5.41 31.03
C ARG A 233 7.78 5.30 30.17
N ALA A 234 8.30 4.10 29.93
CA ALA A 234 9.44 3.87 29.04
C ALA A 234 9.10 4.09 27.55
N HIS A 235 7.80 4.08 27.20
CA HIS A 235 7.34 4.32 25.84
C HIS A 235 6.32 5.49 25.79
N PRO A 236 6.76 6.73 25.97
CA PRO A 236 5.86 7.88 25.95
C PRO A 236 5.12 7.96 24.60
N GLY A 237 3.83 8.20 24.67
CA GLY A 237 2.97 8.25 23.48
C GLY A 237 2.47 6.90 22.97
N MET A 238 2.87 5.74 23.55
CA MET A 238 2.36 4.43 23.10
C MET A 238 0.84 4.32 23.29
N LEU A 239 0.32 4.68 24.47
CA LEU A 239 -1.11 4.59 24.74
C LEU A 239 -1.93 5.50 23.81
N PRO A 240 -1.65 6.81 23.68
CA PRO A 240 -2.38 7.64 22.71
C PRO A 240 -2.19 7.15 21.26
N GLY A 241 -0.99 6.68 20.87
CA GLY A 241 -0.77 6.12 19.54
C GLY A 241 -1.64 4.90 19.24
N VAL A 242 -1.75 3.97 20.19
CA VAL A 242 -2.63 2.79 20.10
C VAL A 242 -4.10 3.17 20.00
N LEU A 243 -4.54 4.19 20.75
CA LEU A 243 -5.92 4.68 20.70
C LEU A 243 -6.24 5.43 19.41
N LEU A 244 -5.29 6.20 18.87
CA LEU A 244 -5.46 6.94 17.61
C LEU A 244 -5.51 6.02 16.39
N ALA A 245 -4.75 4.92 16.41
CA ALA A 245 -4.57 4.05 15.25
C ALA A 245 -5.88 3.59 14.56
N PRO A 246 -6.92 3.12 15.28
CA PRO A 246 -8.14 2.62 14.67
C PRO A 246 -9.14 3.71 14.24
N LEU A 247 -8.96 4.98 14.67
CA LEU A 247 -10.01 6.01 14.57
C LEU A 247 -10.48 6.25 13.13
N GLY A 248 -9.55 6.34 12.16
CA GLY A 248 -9.92 6.58 10.77
C GLY A 248 -10.69 5.40 10.17
N TRP A 249 -10.18 4.20 10.37
CA TRP A 249 -10.81 2.97 9.85
C TRP A 249 -12.17 2.72 10.50
N CYS A 250 -12.23 2.70 11.83
CA CYS A 250 -13.49 2.52 12.57
C CYS A 250 -14.48 3.67 12.30
N GLY A 251 -13.98 4.92 12.24
CA GLY A 251 -14.80 6.09 12.00
C GLY A 251 -15.54 6.01 10.67
N PHE A 252 -14.84 5.67 9.58
CA PHE A 252 -15.48 5.52 8.28
C PHE A 252 -16.43 4.31 8.23
N PHE A 253 -16.01 3.20 8.80
CA PHE A 253 -16.83 1.98 8.86
C PHE A 253 -18.17 2.21 9.59
N LEU A 254 -18.10 2.85 10.76
CA LEU A 254 -19.28 3.20 11.56
C LEU A 254 -20.14 4.27 10.88
N TRP A 255 -19.53 5.25 10.23
CA TRP A 255 -20.26 6.26 9.48
C TRP A 255 -21.04 5.65 8.32
N VAL A 256 -20.45 4.74 7.52
CA VAL A 256 -21.19 4.02 6.47
C VAL A 256 -22.28 3.16 7.08
N GLY A 257 -22.02 2.49 8.21
CA GLY A 257 -23.04 1.74 8.94
C GLY A 257 -24.23 2.60 9.32
N ALA A 258 -23.99 3.81 9.82
CA ALA A 258 -25.04 4.77 10.15
C ALA A 258 -25.84 5.23 8.91
N GLN A 259 -25.14 5.44 7.74
CA GLN A 259 -25.81 5.79 6.49
C GLN A 259 -26.72 4.66 5.96
N GLN A 260 -26.33 3.40 6.21
CA GLN A 260 -27.06 2.21 5.77
C GLN A 260 -28.09 1.71 6.81
N GLY A 261 -28.15 2.34 7.99
CA GLY A 261 -29.02 1.88 9.08
C GLY A 261 -28.63 0.50 9.65
N SER A 262 -27.39 0.04 9.42
CA SER A 262 -26.91 -1.28 9.83
C SER A 262 -25.47 -1.19 10.33
N PHE A 263 -25.15 -1.85 11.46
CA PHE A 263 -23.79 -1.92 11.97
C PHE A 263 -22.82 -2.57 10.96
N THR A 264 -23.31 -3.49 10.12
CA THR A 264 -22.57 -4.16 9.06
C THR A 264 -22.69 -3.47 7.70
N GLY A 265 -23.31 -2.28 7.62
CA GLY A 265 -23.67 -1.61 6.37
C GLY A 265 -22.50 -1.41 5.41
N TYR A 266 -21.25 -1.24 5.92
CA TYR A 266 -20.08 -1.20 5.05
C TYR A 266 -19.86 -2.56 4.35
N LEU A 267 -20.06 -3.67 5.04
CA LEU A 267 -19.93 -5.01 4.46
C LEU A 267 -21.02 -5.26 3.42
N ASP A 268 -22.23 -4.78 3.68
CA ASP A 268 -23.35 -4.88 2.75
C ASP A 268 -23.08 -4.08 1.47
N VAL A 269 -22.52 -2.86 1.60
CA VAL A 269 -22.03 -2.06 0.47
C VAL A 269 -20.96 -2.82 -0.33
N GLN A 270 -20.00 -3.45 0.33
CA GLN A 270 -18.97 -4.26 -0.35
C GLN A 270 -19.58 -5.50 -1.02
N GLY A 271 -20.61 -6.09 -0.41
CA GLY A 271 -21.38 -7.19 -0.99
C GLY A 271 -22.00 -6.81 -2.33
N GLY A 272 -22.57 -5.60 -2.45
CA GLY A 272 -23.11 -5.06 -3.71
C GLY A 272 -22.07 -4.93 -4.82
N TRP A 273 -20.78 -4.79 -4.47
CA TRP A 273 -19.66 -4.83 -5.42
C TRP A 273 -19.16 -6.26 -5.71
N GLY A 274 -19.81 -7.29 -5.19
CA GLY A 274 -19.36 -8.68 -5.26
C GLY A 274 -18.14 -8.97 -4.38
N ASN A 275 -17.71 -8.02 -3.55
CA ASN A 275 -16.59 -8.19 -2.64
C ASN A 275 -17.01 -8.88 -1.34
N GLY A 276 -16.10 -9.64 -0.74
CA GLY A 276 -16.34 -10.27 0.55
C GLY A 276 -15.13 -11.01 1.05
N PHE A 277 -15.29 -11.74 2.14
CA PHE A 277 -14.24 -12.54 2.76
C PHE A 277 -14.75 -13.97 2.94
N ASP A 278 -14.13 -14.91 2.23
CA ASP A 278 -14.50 -16.35 2.25
C ASP A 278 -13.32 -17.26 2.60
N GLY A 279 -12.25 -16.68 3.14
CA GLY A 279 -11.03 -17.43 3.47
C GLY A 279 -10.20 -17.84 2.25
N GLY A 280 -10.47 -17.29 1.05
CA GLY A 280 -9.75 -17.57 -0.19
C GLY A 280 -10.33 -18.72 -1.00
N ILE A 281 -11.47 -19.29 -0.61
CA ILE A 281 -12.10 -20.42 -1.30
C ILE A 281 -12.43 -20.03 -2.75
N ALA A 282 -13.09 -18.90 -2.99
CA ALA A 282 -13.44 -18.48 -4.35
C ALA A 282 -12.20 -18.25 -5.22
N PHE A 283 -11.10 -17.74 -4.65
CA PHE A 283 -9.85 -17.57 -5.39
C PHE A 283 -9.18 -18.90 -5.71
N ALA A 284 -9.18 -19.87 -4.79
CA ALA A 284 -8.67 -21.21 -5.04
C ALA A 284 -9.48 -21.92 -6.14
N VAL A 285 -10.81 -21.82 -6.09
CA VAL A 285 -11.71 -22.36 -7.13
C VAL A 285 -11.44 -21.67 -8.47
N PHE A 286 -11.24 -20.35 -8.50
CA PHE A 286 -10.87 -19.63 -9.71
C PHE A 286 -9.56 -20.16 -10.32
N ILE A 287 -8.50 -20.33 -9.51
CA ILE A 287 -7.23 -20.90 -9.97
C ILE A 287 -7.44 -22.31 -10.52
N TRP A 288 -8.24 -23.13 -9.83
CA TRP A 288 -8.56 -24.49 -10.28
C TRP A 288 -9.25 -24.49 -11.64
N HIS A 289 -10.25 -23.65 -11.86
CA HIS A 289 -10.91 -23.53 -13.17
C HIS A 289 -9.94 -23.08 -14.28
N GLN A 290 -9.01 -22.19 -13.98
CA GLN A 290 -8.00 -21.81 -14.96
C GLN A 290 -7.05 -22.98 -15.30
N LEU A 291 -6.66 -23.77 -14.29
CA LEU A 291 -5.79 -24.95 -14.47
C LEU A 291 -6.50 -26.09 -15.21
N SER A 292 -7.82 -26.20 -15.10
CA SER A 292 -8.62 -27.26 -15.70
C SER A 292 -9.14 -26.92 -17.11
N GLY A 293 -8.92 -25.68 -17.56
CA GLY A 293 -9.48 -25.14 -18.79
C GLY A 293 -8.43 -24.73 -19.83
N PRO A 294 -8.86 -24.08 -20.92
CA PRO A 294 -7.97 -23.61 -21.99
C PRO A 294 -6.96 -22.55 -21.54
N THR A 295 -7.17 -21.95 -20.36
CA THR A 295 -6.30 -20.93 -19.73
C THR A 295 -5.30 -21.55 -18.75
N PHE A 296 -4.90 -22.81 -18.92
CA PHE A 296 -3.98 -23.54 -18.03
C PHE A 296 -2.71 -22.73 -17.68
N ALA A 297 -2.08 -22.10 -18.68
CA ALA A 297 -0.87 -21.30 -18.46
C ALA A 297 -1.12 -20.10 -17.51
N ALA A 298 -2.28 -19.46 -17.59
CA ALA A 298 -2.67 -18.38 -16.66
C ALA A 298 -2.90 -18.92 -15.24
N GLY A 299 -3.56 -20.09 -15.11
CA GLY A 299 -3.74 -20.77 -13.84
C GLY A 299 -2.42 -21.15 -13.18
N LEU A 300 -1.47 -21.68 -13.95
CA LEU A 300 -0.12 -21.99 -13.48
C LEU A 300 0.63 -20.72 -13.04
N GLY A 301 0.56 -19.64 -13.82
CA GLY A 301 1.12 -18.33 -13.48
C GLY A 301 0.58 -17.78 -12.15
N LEU A 302 -0.74 -17.87 -11.94
CA LEU A 302 -1.39 -17.48 -10.68
C LEU A 302 -0.90 -18.34 -9.50
N LEU A 303 -0.84 -19.64 -9.66
CA LEU A 303 -0.36 -20.58 -8.62
C LEU A 303 1.09 -20.26 -8.24
N VAL A 304 1.96 -20.08 -9.22
CA VAL A 304 3.37 -19.70 -9.00
C VAL A 304 3.46 -18.31 -8.33
N GLY A 305 2.64 -17.35 -8.75
CA GLY A 305 2.58 -16.02 -8.14
C GLY A 305 2.17 -16.07 -6.66
N VAL A 306 1.12 -16.85 -6.33
CA VAL A 306 0.68 -17.06 -4.94
C VAL A 306 1.77 -17.74 -4.12
N ALA A 307 2.37 -18.82 -4.65
CA ALA A 307 3.46 -19.52 -3.97
C ALA A 307 4.66 -18.60 -3.72
N LEU A 308 5.01 -17.74 -4.71
CA LEU A 308 6.09 -16.77 -4.59
C LEU A 308 5.84 -15.74 -3.48
N VAL A 309 4.66 -15.11 -3.42
CA VAL A 309 4.39 -14.10 -2.39
C VAL A 309 4.34 -14.71 -0.99
N ILE A 310 3.81 -15.93 -0.84
CA ILE A 310 3.83 -16.67 0.42
C ILE A 310 5.28 -17.01 0.80
N TRP A 311 6.08 -17.50 -0.16
CA TRP A 311 7.48 -17.82 0.07
C TRP A 311 8.29 -16.58 0.49
N LEU A 312 8.11 -15.45 -0.18
CA LEU A 312 8.76 -14.18 0.17
C LEU A 312 8.41 -13.74 1.60
N TYR A 313 7.14 -13.87 1.98
CA TYR A 313 6.69 -13.57 3.34
C TYR A 313 7.39 -14.46 4.38
N LEU A 314 7.29 -15.79 4.18
CA LEU A 314 7.91 -16.75 5.10
C LEU A 314 9.43 -16.61 5.18
N HIS A 315 10.06 -16.32 4.03
CA HIS A 315 11.51 -16.08 3.96
C HIS A 315 11.90 -14.82 4.74
N GLY A 316 11.16 -13.71 4.58
CA GLY A 316 11.36 -12.49 5.35
C GLY A 316 11.24 -12.72 6.85
N VAL A 317 10.18 -13.43 7.29
CA VAL A 317 9.98 -13.78 8.71
C VAL A 317 11.15 -14.64 9.24
N ARG A 318 11.59 -15.65 8.47
CA ARG A 318 12.74 -16.50 8.84
C ARG A 318 14.06 -15.74 8.92
N GLN A 319 14.20 -14.67 8.14
CA GLN A 319 15.37 -13.77 8.20
C GLN A 319 15.32 -12.78 9.38
N GLY A 320 14.31 -12.86 10.26
CA GLY A 320 14.19 -12.00 11.43
C GLY A 320 13.59 -10.63 11.11
N GLN A 321 12.74 -10.53 10.10
CA GLN A 321 12.03 -9.28 9.80
C GLN A 321 11.34 -8.74 11.06
N PRO A 322 11.45 -7.42 11.35
CA PRO A 322 10.83 -6.81 12.53
C PRO A 322 9.33 -7.07 12.61
N LEU A 323 8.83 -7.32 13.81
CA LEU A 323 7.45 -7.70 14.10
C LEU A 323 6.41 -6.78 13.40
N PRO A 324 6.51 -5.43 13.46
CA PRO A 324 5.52 -4.57 12.81
C PRO A 324 5.45 -4.79 11.30
N LEU A 325 6.58 -5.02 10.63
CA LEU A 325 6.62 -5.28 9.19
C LEU A 325 6.07 -6.66 8.83
N ALA A 326 6.37 -7.68 9.68
CA ALA A 326 5.85 -9.03 9.49
C ALA A 326 4.32 -9.05 9.67
N VAL A 327 3.79 -8.42 10.73
CA VAL A 327 2.35 -8.33 10.97
C VAL A 327 1.65 -7.55 9.86
N TYR A 328 2.17 -6.37 9.51
CA TYR A 328 1.59 -5.56 8.44
C TYR A 328 1.57 -6.31 7.09
N GLY A 329 2.72 -6.81 6.65
CA GLY A 329 2.83 -7.54 5.39
C GLY A 329 1.99 -8.82 5.36
N GLY A 330 1.98 -9.58 6.46
CA GLY A 330 1.18 -10.79 6.60
C GLY A 330 -0.32 -10.51 6.58
N THR A 331 -0.78 -9.46 7.25
CA THR A 331 -2.20 -9.07 7.24
C THR A 331 -2.64 -8.57 5.87
N VAL A 332 -1.83 -7.74 5.18
CA VAL A 332 -2.13 -7.33 3.80
C VAL A 332 -2.23 -8.53 2.88
N LEU A 333 -1.27 -9.46 2.97
CA LEU A 333 -1.26 -10.68 2.15
C LEU A 333 -2.48 -11.56 2.44
N LEU A 334 -2.80 -11.77 3.72
CA LEU A 334 -3.98 -12.53 4.15
C LEU A 334 -5.27 -11.92 3.58
N LEU A 335 -5.48 -10.62 3.78
CA LEU A 335 -6.66 -9.93 3.29
C LEU A 335 -6.75 -9.99 1.75
N ALA A 336 -5.63 -9.82 1.04
CA ALA A 336 -5.61 -9.90 -0.41
C ALA A 336 -5.94 -11.30 -0.94
N LEU A 337 -5.38 -12.37 -0.34
CA LEU A 337 -5.59 -13.73 -0.82
C LEU A 337 -6.91 -14.33 -0.37
N ALA A 338 -7.40 -13.97 0.83
CA ALA A 338 -8.60 -14.54 1.42
C ALA A 338 -9.90 -13.79 1.05
N ALA A 339 -9.82 -12.63 0.40
CA ALA A 339 -10.98 -11.91 -0.10
C ALA A 339 -11.49 -12.53 -1.40
N LYS A 340 -12.84 -12.58 -1.58
CA LYS A 340 -13.49 -12.76 -2.87
C LYS A 340 -13.73 -11.41 -3.54
N GLY A 341 -14.01 -11.41 -4.83
CA GLY A 341 -14.23 -10.23 -5.65
C GLY A 341 -13.58 -10.39 -7.03
N TYR A 342 -13.24 -9.28 -7.68
CA TYR A 342 -12.56 -9.34 -8.98
C TYR A 342 -11.10 -9.79 -8.82
N PHE A 343 -10.78 -10.99 -9.29
CA PHE A 343 -9.46 -11.60 -9.07
C PHE A 343 -8.34 -10.95 -9.88
N GLY A 344 -8.64 -10.25 -10.96
CA GLY A 344 -7.66 -9.45 -11.73
C GLY A 344 -6.98 -8.36 -10.88
N SER A 345 -7.65 -7.85 -9.85
CA SER A 345 -7.09 -6.84 -8.94
C SER A 345 -6.18 -7.41 -7.84
N LYS A 346 -6.01 -8.73 -7.71
CA LYS A 346 -5.19 -9.31 -6.62
C LYS A 346 -3.77 -8.76 -6.58
N PRO A 347 -3.04 -8.62 -7.71
CA PRO A 347 -1.70 -8.03 -7.68
C PRO A 347 -1.70 -6.58 -7.17
N ARG A 348 -2.73 -5.78 -7.50
CA ARG A 348 -2.92 -4.42 -7.00
C ARG A 348 -3.15 -4.38 -5.49
N LEU A 349 -3.95 -5.32 -4.97
CA LEU A 349 -4.23 -5.42 -3.53
C LEU A 349 -2.98 -5.79 -2.71
N ILE A 350 -2.01 -6.48 -3.32
CA ILE A 350 -0.73 -6.86 -2.69
C ILE A 350 0.32 -5.74 -2.82
N LEU A 351 0.16 -4.77 -3.72
CA LEU A 351 1.12 -3.69 -3.96
C LEU A 351 1.58 -2.97 -2.68
N PRO A 352 0.72 -2.70 -1.67
CA PRO A 352 1.14 -2.08 -0.42
C PRO A 352 1.98 -3.00 0.49
N ALA A 353 2.01 -4.31 0.24
CA ALA A 353 2.78 -5.27 1.04
C ALA A 353 4.30 -5.19 0.75
N TYR A 354 4.85 -3.98 0.72
CA TYR A 354 6.28 -3.73 0.45
C TYR A 354 7.24 -4.53 1.34
N PRO A 355 6.90 -4.97 2.58
CA PRO A 355 7.79 -5.81 3.37
C PRO A 355 8.17 -7.14 2.69
N LEU A 356 7.34 -7.63 1.75
CA LEU A 356 7.66 -8.81 0.93
C LEU A 356 8.87 -8.59 0.01
N LEU A 357 9.18 -7.32 -0.31
CA LEU A 357 10.29 -6.95 -1.18
C LEU A 357 11.61 -6.78 -0.42
N LEU A 358 11.62 -6.84 0.92
CA LEU A 358 12.86 -6.73 1.70
C LEU A 358 13.86 -7.84 1.39
N PRO A 359 13.49 -9.14 1.36
CA PRO A 359 14.45 -10.19 1.02
C PRO A 359 15.10 -10.01 -0.35
N PRO A 360 14.38 -9.80 -1.46
CA PRO A 360 15.01 -9.54 -2.75
C PRO A 360 15.79 -8.22 -2.78
N ALA A 361 15.36 -7.17 -2.07
CA ALA A 361 16.11 -5.92 -1.97
C ALA A 361 17.48 -6.12 -1.30
N VAL A 362 17.53 -6.91 -0.23
CA VAL A 362 18.79 -7.28 0.44
C VAL A 362 19.68 -8.13 -0.47
N ALA A 363 19.10 -9.07 -1.23
CA ALA A 363 19.85 -9.88 -2.20
C ALA A 363 20.47 -9.00 -3.29
N LEU A 364 19.72 -8.04 -3.84
CA LEU A 364 20.21 -7.08 -4.84
C LEU A 364 21.28 -6.15 -4.26
N ALA A 365 21.14 -5.71 -3.00
CA ALA A 365 22.13 -4.86 -2.35
C ALA A 365 23.51 -5.55 -2.17
N ARG A 366 23.51 -6.88 -2.04
CA ARG A 366 24.71 -7.71 -1.94
C ARG A 366 25.30 -8.10 -3.31
N ALA A 367 24.49 -8.03 -4.36
CA ALA A 367 24.93 -8.34 -5.72
C ALA A 367 25.88 -7.27 -6.29
N ARG A 368 26.60 -7.62 -7.35
CA ARG A 368 27.37 -6.64 -8.14
C ARG A 368 26.41 -5.59 -8.72
N PRO A 369 26.73 -4.27 -8.65
CA PRO A 369 25.81 -3.21 -9.06
C PRO A 369 25.22 -3.41 -10.47
N VAL A 370 26.05 -3.83 -11.43
CA VAL A 370 25.61 -4.07 -12.81
C VAL A 370 24.52 -5.16 -12.87
N ARG A 371 24.71 -6.28 -12.14
CA ARG A 371 23.69 -7.36 -12.11
C ARG A 371 22.40 -6.91 -11.45
N ALA A 372 22.51 -6.14 -10.36
CA ALA A 372 21.34 -5.61 -9.65
C ALA A 372 20.52 -4.69 -10.57
N TRP A 373 21.17 -3.75 -11.25
CA TRP A 373 20.47 -2.82 -12.15
C TRP A 373 19.96 -3.51 -13.42
N LEU A 374 20.64 -4.52 -13.95
CA LEU A 374 20.11 -5.32 -15.04
C LEU A 374 18.85 -6.08 -14.64
N ALA A 375 18.83 -6.68 -13.45
CA ALA A 375 17.63 -7.36 -12.94
C ALA A 375 16.46 -6.38 -12.75
N ILE A 376 16.71 -5.22 -12.11
CA ILE A 376 15.69 -4.17 -11.95
C ILE A 376 15.22 -3.68 -13.33
N GLY A 377 16.13 -3.46 -14.28
CA GLY A 377 15.80 -3.01 -15.63
C GLY A 377 14.91 -3.98 -16.39
N LEU A 378 15.19 -5.28 -16.31
CA LEU A 378 14.35 -6.33 -16.92
C LEU A 378 12.94 -6.35 -16.31
N VAL A 379 12.83 -6.30 -14.98
CA VAL A 379 11.53 -6.24 -14.29
C VAL A 379 10.79 -4.96 -14.67
N THR A 380 11.51 -3.82 -14.75
CA THR A 380 10.94 -2.53 -15.16
C THR A 380 10.38 -2.58 -16.58
N ALA A 381 11.13 -3.15 -17.53
CA ALA A 381 10.67 -3.29 -18.91
C ALA A 381 9.39 -4.16 -18.99
N GLY A 382 9.38 -5.30 -18.29
CA GLY A 382 8.20 -6.15 -18.18
C GLY A 382 7.01 -5.44 -17.51
N SER A 383 7.25 -4.68 -16.43
CA SER A 383 6.22 -3.88 -15.75
C SER A 383 5.65 -2.79 -16.66
N ALA A 384 6.48 -2.08 -17.40
CA ALA A 384 6.05 -1.03 -18.31
C ALA A 384 5.17 -1.59 -19.45
N ALA A 385 5.62 -2.68 -20.08
CA ALA A 385 4.85 -3.37 -21.13
C ALA A 385 3.53 -3.92 -20.58
N TYR A 386 3.55 -4.60 -19.43
CA TYR A 386 2.35 -5.13 -18.79
C TYR A 386 1.36 -4.03 -18.42
N GLY A 387 1.82 -2.93 -17.80
CA GLY A 387 0.98 -1.80 -17.42
C GLY A 387 0.31 -1.14 -18.63
N ALA A 388 1.07 -0.92 -19.72
CA ALA A 388 0.54 -0.37 -20.96
C ALA A 388 -0.49 -1.30 -21.62
N PHE A 389 -0.17 -2.60 -21.72
CA PHE A 389 -1.08 -3.60 -22.24
C PHE A 389 -2.39 -3.65 -21.43
N TRP A 390 -2.28 -3.73 -20.10
CA TRP A 390 -3.45 -3.87 -19.23
C TRP A 390 -4.36 -2.65 -19.25
N LEU A 391 -3.80 -1.44 -19.15
CA LEU A 391 -4.61 -0.21 -19.19
C LEU A 391 -5.26 0.02 -20.57
N ASN A 392 -4.69 -0.49 -21.63
CA ASN A 392 -5.33 -0.44 -22.95
C ASN A 392 -6.39 -1.56 -23.13
N GLY A 393 -6.48 -2.51 -22.20
CA GLY A 393 -7.51 -3.54 -22.17
C GLY A 393 -8.86 -3.06 -21.61
N SER A 394 -9.75 -4.00 -21.33
CA SER A 394 -11.12 -3.74 -20.84
C SER A 394 -11.27 -3.91 -19.32
N GLY A 395 -10.39 -4.66 -18.67
CA GLY A 395 -10.48 -4.95 -17.23
C GLY A 395 -9.73 -3.93 -16.35
N PRO A 396 -10.16 -3.75 -15.07
CA PRO A 396 -9.42 -2.94 -14.11
C PRO A 396 -8.08 -3.60 -13.74
N PRO A 397 -7.06 -2.81 -13.40
CA PRO A 397 -5.75 -3.32 -12.97
C PRO A 397 -5.78 -4.00 -11.61
#